data_3cc2e43c00f8f19dcca24b60c1c3eda1
#
_entry.id   3cc2e43c00f8f19dcca24b60c1c3eda1
#
_cell.length_a   1.000
_cell.length_b   1.000
_cell.length_c   1.000
_cell.angle_alpha   90.00
_cell.angle_beta   90.00
_cell.angle_gamma   90.00
#
_symmetry.space_group_name_H-M   'P 1'
#
loop_
_entity.id
_entity.type
_entity.pdbx_description
1 polymer ?
#
loop_
_entity_poly.entity_id
_entity_poly.type
_entity_poly.pdbx_seq_one_letter_code
_entity_poly.pdbx_strand_id
1 'polypeptide(L)'
;FDEALRIARATHPQLQVAHAQSEVADARAYESRAALLPQVNGTASYQRTTNNFPSGGSSVGTNTGTATGTGTSTNTGTTTSTGTTGSNHGSFDTSNYFQFRVTASQLIYDFGQTTGKWNAAKTTARSQSDNEARTAQQVSFNVRAAYYNAAATYALVKVAQDGLTNQEAHLVQAQGFVRAGTQPEIALAQALTN
;
A
#
# COMPACT_ATOMS: atom_id res chain seq x y z
N PHE A 1 -6.32 -7.70 29.48
CA PHE A 1 -5.37 -6.83 28.80
C PHE A 1 -4.67 -7.57 27.66
N ASP A 2 -4.02 -8.71 27.93
CA ASP A 2 -3.22 -9.46 26.96
C ASP A 2 -4.05 -9.96 25.75
N GLU A 3 -5.30 -10.34 26.00
CA GLU A 3 -6.23 -10.74 24.95
C GLU A 3 -6.57 -9.57 24.01
N ALA A 4 -6.83 -8.39 24.55
CA ALA A 4 -7.07 -7.19 23.75
C ALA A 4 -5.86 -6.82 22.88
N LEU A 5 -4.65 -6.96 23.42
CA LEU A 5 -3.42 -6.72 22.71
C LEU A 5 -3.19 -7.75 21.58
N ARG A 6 -3.53 -9.03 21.85
CA ARG A 6 -3.46 -10.12 20.86
C ARG A 6 -4.41 -9.89 19.69
N ILE A 7 -5.66 -9.53 19.99
CA ILE A 7 -6.67 -9.22 18.97
C ILE A 7 -6.26 -8.01 18.14
N ALA A 8 -5.79 -6.94 18.79
CA ALA A 8 -5.34 -5.74 18.10
C ALA A 8 -4.17 -6.03 17.14
N ARG A 9 -3.19 -6.83 17.56
CA ARG A 9 -2.07 -7.23 16.68
C ARG A 9 -2.50 -8.08 15.49
N ALA A 10 -3.55 -8.90 15.65
CA ALA A 10 -4.03 -9.77 14.58
C ALA A 10 -4.93 -9.04 13.57
N THR A 11 -5.70 -8.02 14.02
CA THR A 11 -6.82 -7.48 13.22
C THR A 11 -6.65 -6.00 12.89
N HIS A 12 -5.65 -5.30 13.45
CA HIS A 12 -5.54 -3.85 13.29
C HIS A 12 -5.17 -3.46 11.85
N PRO A 13 -5.99 -2.65 11.14
CA PRO A 13 -5.77 -2.33 9.73
C PRO A 13 -4.43 -1.65 9.44
N GLN A 14 -3.95 -0.80 10.36
CA GLN A 14 -2.66 -0.12 10.20
C GLN A 14 -1.48 -1.08 10.17
N LEU A 15 -1.55 -2.20 10.90
CA LEU A 15 -0.52 -3.24 10.85
C LEU A 15 -0.53 -3.98 9.52
N GLN A 16 -1.72 -4.30 9.00
CA GLN A 16 -1.86 -4.95 7.69
C GLN A 16 -1.32 -4.06 6.57
N VAL A 17 -1.61 -2.75 6.63
CA VAL A 17 -1.08 -1.78 5.66
C VAL A 17 0.44 -1.67 5.77
N ALA A 18 1.00 -1.59 6.99
CA ALA A 18 2.44 -1.51 7.19
C ALA A 18 3.16 -2.78 6.69
N HIS A 19 2.57 -3.95 6.94
CA HIS A 19 3.06 -5.23 6.44
C HIS A 19 3.04 -5.30 4.90
N ALA A 20 1.92 -4.94 4.27
CA ALA A 20 1.83 -4.88 2.81
C ALA A 20 2.84 -3.89 2.19
N GLN A 21 3.12 -2.77 2.87
CA GLN A 21 4.14 -1.80 2.42
C GLN A 21 5.56 -2.37 2.52
N SER A 22 5.87 -3.15 3.55
CA SER A 22 7.17 -3.83 3.66
C SER A 22 7.34 -4.89 2.57
N GLU A 23 6.31 -5.70 2.29
CA GLU A 23 6.32 -6.66 1.17
C GLU A 23 6.52 -5.99 -0.19
N VAL A 24 5.82 -4.88 -0.45
CA VAL A 24 6.00 -4.11 -1.70
C VAL A 24 7.42 -3.57 -1.82
N ALA A 25 8.03 -3.11 -0.72
CA ALA A 25 9.39 -2.62 -0.74
C ALA A 25 10.41 -3.75 -1.00
N ASP A 26 10.19 -4.93 -0.43
CA ASP A 26 10.99 -6.12 -0.72
C ASP A 26 10.85 -6.55 -2.18
N ALA A 27 9.63 -6.58 -2.72
CA ALA A 27 9.40 -6.90 -4.14
C ALA A 27 10.13 -5.91 -5.07
N ARG A 28 10.14 -4.61 -4.76
CA ARG A 28 10.91 -3.60 -5.50
C ARG A 28 12.42 -3.81 -5.43
N ALA A 29 12.92 -4.29 -4.29
CA ALA A 29 14.34 -4.64 -4.17
C ALA A 29 14.70 -5.83 -5.08
N TYR A 30 13.82 -6.85 -5.18
CA TYR A 30 13.97 -7.94 -6.13
C TYR A 30 13.87 -7.48 -7.59
N GLU A 31 12.91 -6.60 -7.90
CA GLU A 31 12.76 -5.99 -9.24
C GLU A 31 14.04 -5.24 -9.66
N SER A 32 14.62 -4.45 -8.75
CA SER A 32 15.88 -3.73 -9.00
C SER A 32 17.05 -4.67 -9.35
N ARG A 33 17.05 -5.88 -8.80
CA ARG A 33 18.02 -6.93 -9.13
C ARG A 33 17.80 -7.52 -10.53
N ALA A 34 16.54 -7.53 -11.02
CA ALA A 34 16.20 -8.12 -12.31
C ALA A 34 16.99 -7.48 -13.46
N ALA A 35 17.37 -6.20 -13.35
CA ALA A 35 18.19 -5.52 -14.35
C ALA A 35 19.61 -6.12 -14.52
N LEU A 36 20.10 -6.90 -13.54
CA LEU A 36 21.36 -7.63 -13.63
C LEU A 36 21.23 -8.97 -14.35
N LEU A 37 20.01 -9.44 -14.58
CA LEU A 37 19.72 -10.71 -15.25
C LEU A 37 19.50 -10.48 -16.76
N PRO A 38 19.72 -11.50 -17.61
CA PRO A 38 19.38 -11.41 -19.02
C PRO A 38 17.90 -11.08 -19.23
N GLN A 39 17.63 -10.02 -20.00
CA GLN A 39 16.27 -9.59 -20.35
C GLN A 39 15.90 -10.19 -21.71
N VAL A 40 14.81 -10.95 -21.77
CA VAL A 40 14.30 -11.54 -23.02
C VAL A 40 12.93 -10.93 -23.31
N ASN A 41 12.81 -10.26 -24.46
CA ASN A 41 11.58 -9.63 -24.91
C ASN A 41 11.12 -10.27 -26.22
N GLY A 42 9.85 -10.72 -26.24
CA GLY A 42 9.18 -11.20 -27.44
C GLY A 42 8.13 -10.20 -27.91
N THR A 43 8.16 -9.84 -29.19
CA THR A 43 7.11 -9.03 -29.82
C THR A 43 6.54 -9.76 -31.01
N ALA A 44 5.21 -9.81 -31.09
CA ALA A 44 4.49 -10.32 -32.26
C ALA A 44 3.57 -9.22 -32.76
N SER A 45 3.67 -8.90 -34.05
CA SER A 45 2.80 -7.93 -34.68
C SER A 45 2.18 -8.50 -35.94
N TYR A 46 0.90 -8.23 -36.12
CA TYR A 46 0.16 -8.54 -37.34
C TYR A 46 -0.34 -7.22 -37.92
N GLN A 47 0.02 -6.98 -39.18
CA GLN A 47 -0.42 -5.82 -39.91
C GLN A 47 -1.12 -6.26 -41.19
N ARG A 48 -2.32 -5.75 -41.39
CA ARG A 48 -3.05 -5.86 -42.65
C ARG A 48 -3.07 -4.50 -43.32
N THR A 49 -2.50 -4.45 -44.52
CA THR A 49 -2.45 -3.21 -45.30
C THR A 49 -3.21 -3.40 -46.58
N THR A 50 -4.16 -2.55 -46.86
CA THR A 50 -4.87 -2.49 -48.16
C THR A 50 -4.34 -1.27 -48.91
N ASN A 51 -3.57 -1.53 -49.98
CA ASN A 51 -3.03 -0.45 -50.79
C ASN A 51 -4.08 0.02 -51.79
N ASN A 52 -4.50 1.28 -51.66
CA ASN A 52 -5.51 1.91 -52.48
C ASN A 52 -4.89 2.88 -53.48
N PHE A 53 -3.57 2.78 -53.75
CA PHE A 53 -2.86 3.66 -54.68
C PHE A 53 -2.37 2.90 -55.89
N PRO A 54 -2.42 3.50 -57.10
CA PRO A 54 -1.74 2.95 -58.26
C PRO A 54 -0.24 2.91 -58.00
N SER A 55 0.37 1.76 -58.30
CA SER A 55 1.77 1.47 -58.01
C SER A 55 2.71 2.48 -58.65
N GLY A 56 3.37 3.26 -57.85
CA GLY A 56 4.38 4.23 -58.28
C GLY A 56 5.04 4.92 -57.10
N GLY A 57 5.54 4.20 -56.16
CA GLY A 57 6.28 4.80 -55.03
C GLY A 57 6.79 3.79 -54.04
N SER A 58 8.09 3.62 -53.96
CA SER A 58 8.76 2.85 -52.92
C SER A 58 8.50 3.48 -51.57
N SER A 59 7.63 2.91 -50.77
CA SER A 59 7.49 3.30 -49.35
C SER A 59 8.62 2.68 -48.54
N VAL A 60 9.63 3.47 -48.27
CA VAL A 60 10.61 3.17 -47.21
C VAL A 60 9.87 3.29 -45.89
N GLY A 61 9.48 2.18 -45.27
CA GLY A 61 8.93 2.15 -43.93
C GLY A 61 10.00 2.58 -42.92
N THR A 62 9.97 3.84 -42.51
CA THR A 62 10.75 4.30 -41.35
C THR A 62 10.11 3.75 -40.09
N ASN A 63 10.70 2.70 -39.57
CA ASN A 63 10.32 2.16 -38.26
C ASN A 63 10.99 3.00 -37.17
N THR A 64 10.29 4.06 -36.70
CA THR A 64 10.76 4.89 -35.60
C THR A 64 10.42 4.20 -34.30
N GLY A 65 11.24 3.23 -33.89
CA GLY A 65 11.23 2.71 -32.52
C GLY A 65 12.08 3.60 -31.62
N THR A 66 11.46 4.46 -30.83
CA THR A 66 12.18 5.25 -29.82
C THR A 66 12.60 4.32 -28.69
N ALA A 67 13.82 3.82 -28.73
CA ALA A 67 14.45 3.16 -27.60
C ALA A 67 15.25 4.22 -26.83
N THR A 68 14.67 4.75 -25.73
CA THR A 68 15.39 5.61 -24.80
C THR A 68 16.10 4.71 -23.78
N GLY A 69 17.33 4.33 -24.09
CA GLY A 69 18.17 3.58 -23.17
C GLY A 69 19.63 3.96 -23.40
N THR A 70 20.18 4.77 -22.52
CA THR A 70 21.61 5.11 -22.49
C THR A 70 22.36 3.96 -21.82
N GLY A 71 22.77 2.99 -22.60
CA GLY A 71 23.61 1.88 -22.16
C GLY A 71 24.17 1.18 -23.39
N THR A 72 25.47 0.90 -23.39
CA THR A 72 26.12 0.13 -24.45
C THR A 72 25.61 -1.30 -24.38
N SER A 73 24.56 -1.62 -25.12
CA SER A 73 24.01 -2.98 -25.23
C SER A 73 24.37 -3.57 -26.58
N THR A 74 25.02 -4.72 -26.55
CA THR A 74 25.23 -5.52 -27.76
C THR A 74 23.93 -6.23 -28.08
N ASN A 75 23.22 -5.76 -29.10
CA ASN A 75 21.92 -6.28 -29.50
C ASN A 75 22.11 -7.36 -30.58
N THR A 76 21.95 -8.64 -30.21
CA THR A 76 21.92 -9.74 -31.15
C THR A 76 20.46 -10.12 -31.39
N GLY A 77 19.87 -9.52 -32.44
CA GLY A 77 18.47 -9.80 -32.82
C GLY A 77 18.43 -10.71 -34.05
N THR A 78 17.76 -11.84 -33.97
CA THR A 78 17.41 -12.66 -35.12
C THR A 78 16.02 -12.25 -35.60
N THR A 79 15.94 -11.69 -36.84
CA THR A 79 14.66 -11.31 -37.43
C THR A 79 14.34 -12.32 -38.53
N THR A 80 13.28 -13.09 -38.34
CA THR A 80 12.72 -13.98 -39.38
C THR A 80 11.49 -13.30 -39.96
N SER A 81 11.59 -12.81 -41.18
CA SER A 81 10.47 -12.25 -41.93
C SER A 81 10.10 -13.23 -43.04
N THR A 82 8.89 -13.79 -42.99
CA THR A 82 8.33 -14.55 -44.09
C THR A 82 7.40 -13.63 -44.86
N GLY A 83 7.91 -13.07 -45.93
CA GLY A 83 7.12 -12.27 -46.88
C GLY A 83 6.70 -13.13 -48.06
N THR A 84 5.40 -13.29 -48.27
CA THR A 84 4.87 -13.85 -49.54
C THR A 84 4.74 -12.74 -50.54
N THR A 85 5.57 -12.79 -51.58
CA THR A 85 5.52 -11.84 -52.71
C THR A 85 4.36 -12.23 -53.62
N GLY A 86 3.23 -11.52 -53.48
CA GLY A 86 2.09 -11.63 -54.40
C GLY A 86 2.24 -10.66 -55.54
N SER A 87 2.08 -11.13 -56.77
CA SER A 87 2.14 -10.42 -58.02
C SER A 87 1.10 -9.28 -58.12
N ASN A 88 1.56 -8.12 -58.60
CA ASN A 88 0.77 -6.91 -58.85
C ASN A 88 -0.38 -7.15 -59.80
N HIS A 89 -1.60 -7.22 -59.30
CA HIS A 89 -2.82 -7.01 -60.07
C HIS A 89 -3.68 -5.95 -59.37
N GLY A 90 -3.94 -4.90 -60.03
CA GLY A 90 -4.70 -3.71 -59.78
C GLY A 90 -5.58 -3.56 -58.54
N SER A 91 -5.38 -2.45 -57.93
CA SER A 91 -6.35 -1.55 -57.27
C SER A 91 -6.96 -1.90 -55.91
N PHE A 92 -6.93 -3.10 -55.37
CA PHE A 92 -7.33 -3.40 -53.97
C PHE A 92 -6.60 -4.66 -53.44
N ASP A 93 -5.27 -4.66 -53.56
CA ASP A 93 -4.50 -5.79 -53.02
C ASP A 93 -4.32 -5.61 -51.49
N THR A 94 -4.83 -6.60 -50.73
CA THR A 94 -4.70 -6.62 -49.28
C THR A 94 -3.54 -7.53 -48.92
N SER A 95 -2.47 -6.99 -48.41
CA SER A 95 -1.32 -7.76 -47.93
C SER A 95 -1.42 -7.94 -46.40
N ASN A 96 -1.22 -9.17 -45.97
CA ASN A 96 -1.10 -9.53 -44.59
C ASN A 96 0.37 -9.74 -44.26
N TYR A 97 0.84 -9.01 -43.24
CA TYR A 97 2.21 -9.12 -42.77
C TYR A 97 2.21 -9.56 -41.30
N PHE A 98 2.91 -10.65 -41.04
CA PHE A 98 3.12 -11.14 -39.66
C PHE A 98 4.61 -11.03 -39.34
N GLN A 99 4.93 -10.36 -38.23
CA GLN A 99 6.28 -10.22 -37.73
C GLN A 99 6.38 -10.75 -36.29
N PHE A 100 7.35 -11.63 -36.09
CA PHE A 100 7.74 -12.10 -34.76
C PHE A 100 9.20 -11.73 -34.52
N ARG A 101 9.48 -11.12 -33.40
CA ARG A 101 10.84 -10.72 -33.00
C ARG A 101 11.09 -11.16 -31.56
N VAL A 102 12.22 -11.81 -31.35
CA VAL A 102 12.74 -12.11 -30.00
C VAL A 102 14.06 -11.36 -29.83
N THR A 103 14.18 -10.59 -28.76
CA THR A 103 15.39 -9.84 -28.44
C THR A 103 15.86 -10.24 -27.06
N ALA A 104 17.12 -10.62 -26.92
CA ALA A 104 17.76 -10.88 -25.64
C ALA A 104 18.85 -9.80 -25.41
N SER A 105 18.84 -9.17 -24.24
CA SER A 105 19.84 -8.18 -23.85
C SER A 105 20.32 -8.45 -22.44
N GLN A 106 21.59 -8.26 -22.19
CA GLN A 106 22.19 -8.40 -20.85
C GLN A 106 23.15 -7.26 -20.59
N LEU A 107 23.01 -6.66 -19.42
CA LEU A 107 23.96 -5.67 -18.93
C LEU A 107 25.24 -6.39 -18.49
N ILE A 108 26.39 -6.02 -19.09
CA ILE A 108 27.69 -6.62 -18.75
C ILE A 108 28.39 -5.78 -17.68
N TYR A 109 28.40 -4.44 -17.86
CA TYR A 109 29.08 -3.54 -16.93
C TYR A 109 28.51 -2.11 -17.03
N ASP A 110 28.20 -1.49 -15.90
CA ASP A 110 27.61 -0.14 -15.79
C ASP A 110 28.26 0.75 -14.72
N PHE A 111 29.53 0.49 -14.42
CA PHE A 111 30.27 1.22 -13.37
C PHE A 111 29.61 1.21 -11.98
N GLY A 112 28.81 0.19 -11.69
CA GLY A 112 28.15 0.02 -10.40
C GLY A 112 26.81 0.74 -10.24
N GLN A 113 26.27 1.36 -11.29
CA GLN A 113 24.98 2.07 -11.24
C GLN A 113 23.84 1.15 -10.85
N THR A 114 23.70 0.00 -11.49
CA THR A 114 22.63 -0.97 -11.19
C THR A 114 22.81 -1.61 -9.82
N THR A 115 24.04 -1.94 -9.45
CA THR A 115 24.36 -2.45 -8.11
C THR A 115 24.06 -1.41 -7.03
N GLY A 116 24.36 -0.12 -7.29
CA GLY A 116 24.01 0.98 -6.40
C GLY A 116 22.50 1.14 -6.24
N LYS A 117 21.73 1.07 -7.33
CA LYS A 117 20.25 1.10 -7.29
C LYS A 117 19.67 -0.06 -6.50
N TRP A 118 20.20 -1.27 -6.70
CA TRP A 118 19.78 -2.44 -5.93
C TRP A 118 20.06 -2.29 -4.43
N ASN A 119 21.27 -1.84 -4.05
CA ASN A 119 21.60 -1.59 -2.66
C ASN A 119 20.72 -0.50 -2.03
N ALA A 120 20.41 0.57 -2.76
CA ALA A 120 19.48 1.60 -2.30
C ALA A 120 18.06 1.03 -2.09
N ALA A 121 17.54 0.23 -3.03
CA ALA A 121 16.25 -0.43 -2.91
C ALA A 121 16.20 -1.40 -1.72
N LYS A 122 17.27 -2.18 -1.49
CA LYS A 122 17.40 -3.08 -0.33
C LYS A 122 17.41 -2.31 1.00
N THR A 123 18.08 -1.16 1.04
CA THR A 123 18.08 -0.30 2.24
C THR A 123 16.69 0.30 2.49
N THR A 124 15.98 0.70 1.42
CA THR A 124 14.59 1.16 1.52
C THR A 124 13.66 0.06 2.04
N ALA A 125 13.80 -1.17 1.55
CA ALA A 125 13.04 -2.32 2.04
C ALA A 125 13.26 -2.55 3.54
N ARG A 126 14.52 -2.50 4.00
CA ARG A 126 14.86 -2.59 5.43
C ARG A 126 14.22 -1.46 6.24
N SER A 127 14.25 -0.22 5.73
CA SER A 127 13.59 0.91 6.39
C SER A 127 12.08 0.73 6.52
N GLN A 128 11.42 0.10 5.54
CA GLN A 128 9.99 -0.20 5.63
C GLN A 128 9.69 -1.32 6.65
N SER A 129 10.53 -2.32 6.75
CA SER A 129 10.44 -3.35 7.80
C SER A 129 10.59 -2.74 9.21
N ASP A 130 11.54 -1.80 9.39
CA ASP A 130 11.69 -1.07 10.66
C ASP A 130 10.46 -0.18 10.96
N ASN A 131 9.84 0.42 9.93
CA ASN A 131 8.60 1.21 10.07
C ASN A 131 7.40 0.32 10.45
N GLU A 132 7.31 -0.90 9.93
CA GLU A 132 6.32 -1.90 10.36
C GLU A 132 6.46 -2.22 11.85
N ALA A 133 7.69 -2.48 12.32
CA ALA A 133 7.97 -2.71 13.74
C ALA A 133 7.57 -1.51 14.62
N ARG A 134 7.86 -0.28 14.16
CA ARG A 134 7.43 0.95 14.83
C ARG A 134 5.91 1.07 14.90
N THR A 135 5.21 0.75 13.82
CA THR A 135 3.74 0.77 13.77
C THR A 135 3.15 -0.23 14.75
N ALA A 136 3.73 -1.42 14.86
CA ALA A 136 3.31 -2.43 15.85
C ALA A 136 3.48 -1.95 17.29
N GLN A 137 4.57 -1.23 17.59
CA GLN A 137 4.77 -0.62 18.91
C GLN A 137 3.75 0.49 19.18
N GLN A 138 3.47 1.35 18.19
CA GLN A 138 2.50 2.43 18.31
C GLN A 138 1.08 1.89 18.56
N VAL A 139 0.66 0.87 17.83
CA VAL A 139 -0.64 0.20 18.05
C VAL A 139 -0.70 -0.39 19.47
N SER A 140 0.37 -1.06 19.91
CA SER A 140 0.45 -1.61 21.27
C SER A 140 0.35 -0.53 22.34
N PHE A 141 0.97 0.62 22.12
CA PHE A 141 0.88 1.79 23.02
C PHE A 141 -0.55 2.34 23.07
N ASN A 142 -1.19 2.53 21.91
CA ASN A 142 -2.55 3.05 21.83
C ASN A 142 -3.56 2.13 22.54
N VAL A 143 -3.42 0.80 22.39
CA VAL A 143 -4.26 -0.18 23.08
C VAL A 143 -4.07 -0.09 24.59
N ARG A 144 -2.82 0.06 25.08
CA ARG A 144 -2.54 0.25 26.51
C ARG A 144 -3.19 1.52 27.04
N ALA A 145 -2.99 2.63 26.34
CA ALA A 145 -3.57 3.92 26.73
C ALA A 145 -5.10 3.86 26.81
N ALA A 146 -5.76 3.27 25.81
CA ALA A 146 -7.21 3.09 25.77
C ALA A 146 -7.71 2.20 26.92
N TYR A 147 -6.99 1.11 27.21
CA TYR A 147 -7.34 0.20 28.32
C TYR A 147 -7.28 0.90 29.69
N TYR A 148 -6.17 1.62 29.95
CA TYR A 148 -6.05 2.33 31.22
C TYR A 148 -7.03 3.49 31.36
N ASN A 149 -7.35 4.20 30.27
CA ASN A 149 -8.40 5.21 30.25
C ASN A 149 -9.78 4.61 30.56
N ALA A 150 -10.10 3.46 29.98
CA ALA A 150 -11.34 2.76 30.27
C ALA A 150 -11.40 2.29 31.74
N ALA A 151 -10.29 1.78 32.27
CA ALA A 151 -10.22 1.37 33.68
C ALA A 151 -10.37 2.57 34.62
N ALA A 152 -9.76 3.72 34.31
CA ALA A 152 -9.87 4.93 35.09
C ALA A 152 -11.30 5.51 35.08
N THR A 153 -11.95 5.55 33.92
CA THR A 153 -13.35 6.00 33.80
C THR A 153 -14.31 5.07 34.54
N TYR A 154 -14.09 3.76 34.48
CA TYR A 154 -14.86 2.81 35.26
C TYR A 154 -14.73 3.04 36.77
N ALA A 155 -13.52 3.30 37.27
CA ALA A 155 -13.29 3.64 38.68
C ALA A 155 -13.99 4.96 39.07
N LEU A 156 -13.98 5.97 38.19
CA LEU A 156 -14.69 7.24 38.40
C LEU A 156 -16.22 7.04 38.50
N VAL A 157 -16.78 6.19 37.66
CA VAL A 157 -18.22 5.84 37.74
C VAL A 157 -18.55 5.21 39.10
N LYS A 158 -17.68 4.30 39.57
CA LYS A 158 -17.88 3.67 40.88
C LYS A 158 -17.83 4.70 42.02
N VAL A 159 -16.84 5.61 41.98
CA VAL A 159 -16.75 6.70 42.99
C VAL A 159 -17.98 7.60 42.93
N ALA A 160 -18.49 7.93 41.75
CA ALA A 160 -19.72 8.73 41.62
C ALA A 160 -20.96 8.00 42.18
N GLN A 161 -21.07 6.68 41.98
CA GLN A 161 -22.13 5.86 42.54
C GLN A 161 -22.07 5.79 44.09
N ASP A 162 -20.85 5.61 44.62
CA ASP A 162 -20.64 5.62 46.07
C ASP A 162 -20.96 7.02 46.65
N GLY A 163 -20.59 8.09 45.91
CA GLY A 163 -20.95 9.47 46.26
C GLY A 163 -22.46 9.70 46.30
N LEU A 164 -23.18 9.21 45.27
CA LEU A 164 -24.65 9.29 45.23
C LEU A 164 -25.28 8.57 46.43
N THR A 165 -24.84 7.35 46.73
CA THR A 165 -25.35 6.55 47.86
C THR A 165 -25.13 7.29 49.19
N ASN A 166 -23.97 7.95 49.36
CA ASN A 166 -23.71 8.76 50.55
C ASN A 166 -24.62 9.99 50.62
N GLN A 167 -24.87 10.69 49.50
CA GLN A 167 -25.78 11.84 49.50
C GLN A 167 -27.22 11.43 49.77
N GLU A 168 -27.69 10.31 49.29
CA GLU A 168 -29.01 9.74 49.61
C GLU A 168 -29.13 9.41 51.10
N ALA A 169 -28.09 8.83 51.70
CA ALA A 169 -28.08 8.58 53.17
C ALA A 169 -28.13 9.88 53.99
N HIS A 170 -27.37 10.92 53.55
CA HIS A 170 -27.42 12.25 54.18
C HIS A 170 -28.79 12.91 54.04
N LEU A 171 -29.45 12.77 52.87
CA LEU A 171 -30.81 13.26 52.67
C LEU A 171 -31.81 12.61 53.64
N VAL A 172 -31.76 11.26 53.77
CA VAL A 172 -32.62 10.54 54.74
C VAL A 172 -32.36 11.00 56.17
N GLN A 173 -31.09 11.22 56.54
CA GLN A 173 -30.72 11.72 57.86
C GLN A 173 -31.26 13.14 58.10
N ALA A 174 -31.10 14.06 57.13
CA ALA A 174 -31.63 15.43 57.20
C ALA A 174 -33.16 15.46 57.33
N GLN A 175 -33.88 14.61 56.60
CA GLN A 175 -35.32 14.43 56.74
C GLN A 175 -35.70 13.98 58.16
N GLY A 176 -34.95 13.06 58.79
CA GLY A 176 -35.13 12.61 60.10
C GLY A 176 -34.99 13.74 61.16
N PHE A 177 -33.93 14.56 61.00
CA PHE A 177 -33.68 15.69 61.91
C PHE A 177 -34.75 16.80 61.80
N VAL A 178 -35.21 17.13 60.60
CA VAL A 178 -36.29 18.10 60.38
C VAL A 178 -37.59 17.59 60.95
N ARG A 179 -37.92 16.32 60.75
CA ARG A 179 -39.15 15.71 61.42
C ARG A 179 -39.08 15.71 62.91
N ALA A 180 -37.89 15.52 63.49
CA ALA A 180 -37.67 15.59 64.93
C ALA A 180 -37.64 17.01 65.49
N GLY A 181 -37.72 18.04 64.65
CA GLY A 181 -37.65 19.45 65.02
C GLY A 181 -36.29 19.93 65.52
N THR A 182 -35.19 19.17 65.21
CA THR A 182 -33.83 19.47 65.67
C THR A 182 -33.05 20.29 64.63
N GLN A 183 -33.54 20.36 63.37
CA GLN A 183 -32.96 21.18 62.30
C GLN A 183 -34.03 21.96 61.51
N PRO A 184 -33.70 23.16 61.00
CA PRO A 184 -34.61 23.97 60.18
C PRO A 184 -34.82 23.37 58.79
N GLU A 185 -35.96 23.65 58.16
CA GLU A 185 -36.31 23.15 56.81
C GLU A 185 -35.33 23.55 55.74
N ILE A 186 -34.53 24.63 55.92
CA ILE A 186 -33.48 25.03 55.00
C ILE A 186 -32.38 23.98 54.86
N ALA A 187 -32.11 23.19 55.91
CA ALA A 187 -31.16 22.12 55.88
C ALA A 187 -31.60 20.98 54.95
N LEU A 188 -32.90 20.71 54.86
CA LEU A 188 -33.48 19.75 53.93
C LEU A 188 -33.40 20.25 52.49
N ALA A 189 -33.69 21.55 52.27
CA ALA A 189 -33.55 22.15 50.92
C ALA A 189 -32.11 22.10 50.40
N GLN A 190 -31.12 22.32 51.27
CA GLN A 190 -29.70 22.18 50.93
C GLN A 190 -29.32 20.73 50.62
N ALA A 191 -29.80 19.75 51.39
CA ALA A 191 -29.55 18.33 51.12
C ALA A 191 -30.20 17.82 49.81
N LEU A 192 -31.28 18.44 49.34
CA LEU A 192 -31.92 18.14 48.06
C LEU A 192 -31.23 18.74 46.83
N THR A 193 -30.42 19.80 47.02
CA THR A 193 -29.73 20.48 45.95
C THR A 193 -28.29 19.99 45.70
N ASN A 194 -27.73 19.28 46.66
CA ASN A 194 -26.40 18.66 46.55
C ASN A 194 -26.45 17.28 45.90
#